data_5b8018219561533615ec6bf48f18c9c0
#
_entry.id   5b8018219561533615ec6bf48f18c9c0
#
_cell.length_a   1.000
_cell.length_b   1.000
_cell.length_c   1.000
_cell.angle_alpha   90.00
_cell.angle_beta   90.00
_cell.angle_gamma   90.00
#
_symmetry.space_group_name_H-M   'P 1'
#
loop_
_entity.id
_entity.type
_entity.pdbx_description
1 polymer ?
#
loop_
_entity_poly.entity_id
_entity_poly.type
_entity_poly.pdbx_seq_one_letter_code
_entity_poly.pdbx_strand_id
1 'polypeptide(L)' 'MTTSITLKGGLHPEEEQWLAKNIGPRMHYIHNSIGGQGWIARRNYKPGMVSDYWILTIEDDRHATFFSLMFPQ' A
#
# COMPACT_ATOMS: atom_id res chain seq x y z
N MET A 1 5.62 15.36 -1.05
CA MET A 1 6.26 14.27 -1.80
C MET A 1 5.56 12.96 -1.52
N THR A 2 5.60 12.04 -2.45
CA THR A 2 5.04 10.70 -2.28
C THR A 2 6.15 9.71 -1.94
N THR A 3 5.83 8.73 -1.14
CA THR A 3 6.76 7.67 -0.76
C THR A 3 6.17 6.32 -1.15
N SER A 4 6.98 5.47 -1.79
CA SER A 4 6.57 4.14 -2.21
C SER A 4 7.19 3.08 -1.31
N ILE A 5 6.38 2.12 -0.89
CA ILE A 5 6.78 1.03 0.00
C ILE A 5 6.46 -0.29 -0.70
N THR A 6 7.43 -1.20 -0.76
CA THR A 6 7.23 -2.51 -1.34
C THR A 6 6.63 -3.45 -0.31
N LEU A 7 5.48 -4.07 -0.66
CA LEU A 7 4.77 -5.01 0.22
C LEU A 7 4.92 -6.41 -0.35
N LYS A 8 5.60 -7.27 0.38
CA LYS A 8 5.73 -8.67 -0.01
C LYS A 8 4.44 -9.41 0.35
N GLY A 9 3.85 -10.11 -0.62
CA GLY A 9 2.62 -10.85 -0.39
C GLY A 9 1.35 -10.02 -0.43
N GLY A 10 1.46 -8.74 -0.77
CA GLY A 10 0.30 -7.87 -0.95
C GLY A 10 -0.09 -7.07 0.27
N LEU A 11 -1.22 -6.38 0.15
CA LEU A 11 -1.73 -5.54 1.23
C LEU A 11 -2.60 -6.39 2.16
N HIS A 12 -2.16 -6.53 3.41
CA HIS A 12 -2.88 -7.31 4.42
C HIS A 12 -4.05 -6.50 5.00
N PRO A 13 -5.10 -7.17 5.51
CA PRO A 13 -6.24 -6.47 6.10
C PRO A 13 -5.86 -5.49 7.20
N GLU A 14 -4.90 -5.85 8.04
CA GLU A 14 -4.44 -4.99 9.13
C GLU A 14 -3.82 -3.70 8.60
N GLU A 15 -3.05 -3.81 7.52
CA GLU A 15 -2.42 -2.66 6.87
C GLU A 15 -3.48 -1.77 6.23
N GLU A 16 -4.47 -2.37 5.55
CA GLU A 16 -5.55 -1.61 4.95
C GLU A 16 -6.36 -0.86 6.00
N GLN A 17 -6.67 -1.50 7.12
CA GLN A 17 -7.40 -0.87 8.22
C GLN A 17 -6.62 0.31 8.79
N TRP A 18 -5.32 0.16 8.95
CA TRP A 18 -4.48 1.26 9.44
C TRP A 18 -4.49 2.43 8.47
N LEU A 19 -4.38 2.16 7.18
CA LEU A 19 -4.41 3.20 6.14
C LEU A 19 -5.75 3.93 6.15
N ALA A 20 -6.86 3.19 6.22
CA ALA A 20 -8.18 3.76 6.22
C ALA A 20 -8.43 4.63 7.46
N LYS A 21 -7.91 4.21 8.61
CA LYS A 21 -8.12 4.91 9.87
C LYS A 21 -7.23 6.14 10.02
N ASN A 22 -5.98 6.05 9.55
CA ASN A 22 -4.98 7.08 9.84
C ASN A 22 -4.72 8.04 8.68
N ILE A 23 -5.03 7.64 7.45
CA ILE A 23 -4.79 8.47 6.27
C ILE A 23 -6.12 8.83 5.60
N GLY A 24 -6.86 7.84 5.13
CA GLY A 24 -8.14 8.08 4.49
C GLY A 24 -8.81 6.79 4.07
N PRO A 25 -10.15 6.81 3.93
CA PRO A 25 -10.92 5.60 3.65
C PRO A 25 -10.62 5.06 2.26
N ARG A 26 -10.84 3.74 2.11
CA ARG A 26 -10.73 3.10 0.80
C ARG A 26 -11.80 3.67 -0.13
N MET A 27 -11.38 4.05 -1.34
CA MET A 27 -12.27 4.64 -2.33
C MET A 27 -12.54 3.71 -3.50
N HIS A 28 -11.60 2.81 -3.80
CA HIS A 28 -11.82 1.85 -4.88
C HIS A 28 -11.10 0.54 -4.60
N TYR A 29 -11.62 -0.52 -5.20
CA TYR A 29 -11.03 -1.85 -5.13
C TYR A 29 -11.22 -2.49 -6.50
N ILE A 30 -10.13 -2.71 -7.21
CA ILE A 30 -10.12 -3.46 -8.46
C ILE A 30 -9.00 -4.50 -8.40
N HIS A 31 -9.01 -5.42 -9.37
CA HIS A 31 -8.19 -6.63 -9.33
C HIS A 31 -6.71 -6.40 -8.96
N ASN A 32 -6.09 -5.37 -9.51
CA ASN A 32 -4.67 -5.10 -9.33
C ASN A 32 -4.40 -3.79 -8.59
N SER A 33 -5.42 -3.20 -8.00
CA SER A 33 -5.26 -1.89 -7.37
C SER A 33 -6.30 -1.68 -6.28
N ILE A 34 -5.83 -1.27 -5.12
CA ILE A 34 -6.68 -0.87 -4.01
C ILE A 34 -6.25 0.55 -3.65
N GLY A 35 -7.16 1.48 -3.74
CA GLY A 35 -6.82 2.87 -3.47
C GLY A 35 -7.77 3.52 -2.50
N GLY A 36 -7.24 4.50 -1.78
CA GLY A 36 -7.99 5.32 -0.86
C GLY A 36 -7.59 6.77 -0.98
N GLN A 37 -8.12 7.58 -0.10
CA GLN A 37 -7.76 8.97 -0.04
C GLN A 37 -6.35 9.10 0.55
N GLY A 38 -5.40 9.56 -0.26
CA GLY A 38 -4.03 9.79 0.17
C GLY A 38 -3.11 8.58 0.08
N TRP A 39 -3.61 7.45 -0.43
CA TRP A 39 -2.78 6.25 -0.59
C TRP A 39 -3.32 5.38 -1.71
N ILE A 40 -2.43 4.57 -2.31
CA ILE A 40 -2.81 3.60 -3.32
C ILE A 40 -1.84 2.42 -3.28
N ALA A 41 -2.37 1.20 -3.35
CA ALA A 41 -1.57 -0.01 -3.44
C ALA A 41 -1.81 -0.68 -4.78
N ARG A 42 -0.74 -0.92 -5.54
CA ARG A 42 -0.82 -1.54 -6.86
C ARG A 42 0.02 -2.80 -6.91
N ARG A 43 -0.55 -3.84 -7.51
CA ARG A 43 0.16 -5.08 -7.74
C ARG A 43 1.18 -4.87 -8.86
N ASN A 44 2.44 -5.21 -8.57
CA ASN A 44 3.50 -5.15 -9.57
C ASN A 44 3.80 -6.55 -10.04
N TYR A 45 3.16 -6.95 -11.13
CA TYR A 45 3.30 -8.27 -11.71
C TYR A 45 4.07 -8.17 -13.04
N LYS A 46 5.06 -9.05 -13.19
CA LYS A 46 5.79 -9.19 -14.46
C LYS A 46 5.77 -10.65 -14.89
N PRO A 47 5.46 -10.94 -16.14
CA PRO A 47 5.50 -12.31 -16.65
C PRO A 47 6.88 -12.94 -16.42
N GLY A 48 6.89 -14.18 -15.93
CA GLY A 48 8.14 -14.89 -15.64
C GLY A 48 8.68 -14.70 -14.25
N MET A 49 8.09 -13.83 -13.43
CA MET A 49 8.50 -13.69 -12.03
C MET A 49 7.94 -14.82 -11.17
N VAL A 50 8.77 -15.31 -10.26
CA VAL A 50 8.39 -16.37 -9.33
C VAL A 50 7.48 -15.85 -8.23
N SER A 51 7.69 -14.60 -7.82
CA SER A 51 6.87 -13.96 -6.81
C SER A 51 6.42 -12.59 -7.28
N ASP A 52 5.23 -12.18 -6.86
CA ASP A 52 4.76 -10.83 -7.11
C ASP A 52 4.77 -10.05 -5.79
N TYR A 53 4.70 -8.74 -5.93
CA TYR A 53 4.66 -7.84 -4.78
C TYR A 53 3.77 -6.66 -5.12
N TRP A 54 3.34 -5.94 -4.09
CA TRP A 54 2.54 -4.75 -4.25
C TRP A 54 3.38 -3.53 -3.89
N ILE A 55 3.09 -2.41 -4.54
CA ILE A 55 3.72 -1.14 -4.22
C ILE A 55 2.65 -0.23 -3.62
N LEU A 56 2.89 0.15 -2.38
CA LEU A 56 2.04 1.10 -1.67
C LEU A 56 2.65 2.49 -1.81
N THR A 57 1.89 3.43 -2.36
CA THR A 57 2.30 4.82 -2.48
C THR A 57 1.46 5.65 -1.54
N ILE A 58 2.11 6.42 -0.68
CA ILE A 58 1.46 7.31 0.29
C ILE A 58 1.88 8.74 0.00
N GLU A 59 0.90 9.65 -0.10
CA GLU A 59 1.18 11.03 -0.49
C GLU A 59 1.97 11.80 0.55
N ASP A 60 1.70 11.59 1.84
CA ASP A 60 2.37 12.29 2.93
C ASP A 60 3.51 11.44 3.49
N ASP A 61 4.74 11.95 3.40
CA ASP A 61 5.93 11.23 3.87
C ASP A 61 5.86 10.88 5.35
N ARG A 62 5.20 11.69 6.17
CA ARG A 62 5.04 11.41 7.59
C ARG A 62 4.16 10.17 7.80
N HIS A 63 3.09 10.05 7.05
CA HIS A 63 2.24 8.86 7.10
C HIS A 63 3.01 7.63 6.63
N ALA A 64 3.83 7.77 5.60
CA ALA A 64 4.66 6.67 5.11
C ALA A 64 5.66 6.21 6.18
N THR A 65 6.25 7.15 6.90
CA THR A 65 7.17 6.83 8.00
C THR A 65 6.45 6.05 9.11
N PHE A 66 5.28 6.52 9.52
CA PHE A 66 4.50 5.82 10.55
C PHE A 66 4.08 4.43 10.09
N PHE A 67 3.66 4.29 8.84
CA PHE A 67 3.32 2.97 8.30
C PHE A 67 4.51 2.03 8.37
N SER A 68 5.70 2.48 7.98
CA SER A 68 6.91 1.66 8.00
C SER A 68 7.29 1.23 9.42
N LEU A 69 7.02 2.07 10.42
CA LEU A 69 7.29 1.72 11.80
C LEU A 69 6.30 0.69 12.34
N MET A 70 5.03 0.80 11.94
CA MET A 70 3.99 -0.13 12.37
C MET A 70 4.09 -1.49 11.68
N PHE A 71 4.47 -1.49 10.41
CA PHE A 71 4.52 -2.70 9.59
C PHE A 71 5.89 -2.79 8.89
N PRO A 72 6.95 -3.19 9.61
CA PRO A 72 8.27 -3.34 9.00
C PRO A 72 8.26 -4.38 7.88
N GLN A 73 8.90 -4.05 6.78
CA GLN A 73 8.96 -4.92 5.60
C GLN A 73 10.30 -5.59 5.49
#